data_1376b9199ec5769474ba30a38062890f
#
_entry.id   1376b9199ec5769474ba30a38062890f
#
_cell.length_a   1.000
_cell.length_b   1.000
_cell.length_c   1.000
_cell.angle_alpha   90.00
_cell.angle_beta   90.00
_cell.angle_gamma   90.00
#
_symmetry.space_group_name_H-M   'P 1'
#
loop_
_entity.id
_entity.type
_entity.pdbx_description
1 polymer ?
#
loop_
_entity_poly.entity_id
_entity_poly.type
_entity_poly.pdbx_seq_one_letter_code
_entity_poly.pdbx_strand_id
1 'polypeptide(L)'
;YKRQRNNCIVILAESLESWVLEREVEGQEITPYLNKLLQDSTSLYAPHVLTQVKGGRSIDAQLLLCAGMLPINSGTYSSQYPDHTYGTLQKAMHQQKNSRNYLLTIDKVSTWNQGVIAYSFGTDTIIAYHDFELTEAFGTHKRTGDGSFLAQCSQKIEKGEIWKKGENVYMQLVTYSGHAPFKLPEELKEIHFSPAIPQKMNDYMTTARYTDKAIGKFVEYLKTLPQYDETLIVITGDHEGLATYREELCNAPGGKGIVSDKTFTPFIIVNSPVGMRYDKVMGQIDMYPTLLNLLQLDDYYWSGLGQSILDPCKKGFAISPQMEVVGEEPTPAEAEFAKKAYDISDQMIHFDYLCSKAKIGGTSK
;
A
#
# COMPACT_ATOMS: atom_id res chain seq x y z
N TYR A 1 -11.11 12.15 -24.04
CA TYR A 1 -9.91 12.74 -23.41
C TYR A 1 -9.75 12.07 -22.03
N LYS A 2 -8.77 11.15 -21.87
CA LYS A 2 -8.39 10.67 -20.53
C LYS A 2 -7.79 11.86 -19.80
N ARG A 3 -8.43 12.32 -18.70
CA ARG A 3 -7.84 13.37 -17.87
C ARG A 3 -6.49 12.90 -17.32
N GLN A 4 -5.48 13.73 -17.44
CA GLN A 4 -4.15 13.46 -16.89
C GLN A 4 -4.23 13.48 -15.35
N ARG A 5 -3.59 12.53 -14.69
CA ARG A 5 -3.45 12.51 -13.22
C ARG A 5 -2.12 13.18 -12.86
N ASN A 6 -2.20 14.35 -12.26
CA ASN A 6 -1.03 15.14 -11.84
C ASN A 6 -0.68 14.91 -10.39
N ASN A 7 -1.62 14.35 -9.62
CA ASN A 7 -1.47 14.07 -8.20
C ASN A 7 -1.65 12.57 -7.93
N CYS A 8 -0.89 12.07 -6.95
CA CYS A 8 -1.01 10.70 -6.46
C CYS A 8 -1.04 10.70 -4.94
N ILE A 9 -2.10 10.15 -4.36
CA ILE A 9 -2.21 9.94 -2.92
C ILE A 9 -2.24 8.44 -2.66
N VAL A 10 -1.31 7.95 -1.87
CA VAL A 10 -1.20 6.54 -1.49
C VAL A 10 -1.56 6.40 -0.02
N ILE A 11 -2.55 5.57 0.28
CA ILE A 11 -2.90 5.15 1.63
C ILE A 11 -2.44 3.71 1.80
N LEU A 12 -1.35 3.54 2.52
CA LEU A 12 -0.81 2.24 2.88
C LEU A 12 -1.42 1.82 4.21
N ALA A 13 -2.45 0.98 4.13
CA ALA A 13 -3.24 0.57 5.28
C ALA A 13 -2.56 -0.61 6.01
N GLU A 14 -2.17 -0.38 7.25
CA GLU A 14 -1.53 -1.38 8.11
C GLU A 14 -2.36 -2.65 8.19
N SER A 15 -1.75 -3.77 7.78
CA SER A 15 -2.30 -5.13 7.91
C SER A 15 -3.68 -5.35 7.25
N LEU A 16 -4.09 -4.53 6.28
CA LEU A 16 -5.39 -4.67 5.62
C LEU A 16 -5.36 -5.82 4.59
N GLU A 17 -6.12 -6.87 4.84
CA GLU A 17 -6.27 -8.01 3.94
C GLU A 17 -7.55 -7.93 3.10
N SER A 18 -7.52 -8.49 1.91
CA SER A 18 -8.65 -8.43 0.97
C SER A 18 -9.91 -9.17 1.45
N TRP A 19 -9.78 -10.20 2.28
CA TRP A 19 -10.92 -11.02 2.68
C TRP A 19 -11.98 -10.27 3.50
N VAL A 20 -11.66 -9.10 4.07
CA VAL A 20 -12.64 -8.27 4.79
C VAL A 20 -13.45 -7.36 3.85
N LEU A 21 -13.00 -7.17 2.59
CA LEU A 21 -13.73 -6.40 1.60
C LEU A 21 -14.85 -7.23 0.98
N GLU A 22 -15.95 -6.55 0.59
CA GLU A 22 -17.14 -7.20 0.03
C GLU A 22 -17.64 -8.35 0.92
N ARG A 23 -17.44 -8.22 2.24
CA ARG A 23 -17.74 -9.27 3.23
C ARG A 23 -18.74 -8.80 4.27
N GLU A 24 -19.72 -9.66 4.50
CA GLU A 24 -20.68 -9.55 5.58
C GLU A 24 -20.51 -10.75 6.53
N VAL A 25 -20.52 -10.50 7.82
CA VAL A 25 -20.47 -11.50 8.87
C VAL A 25 -21.56 -11.18 9.89
N GLU A 26 -22.41 -12.16 10.21
CA GLU A 26 -23.55 -11.99 11.12
C GLU A 26 -24.45 -10.79 10.78
N GLY A 27 -24.69 -10.54 9.48
CA GLY A 27 -25.52 -9.44 9.01
C GLY A 27 -24.85 -8.06 9.10
N GLN A 28 -23.54 -8.01 9.38
CA GLN A 28 -22.76 -6.77 9.48
C GLN A 28 -21.70 -6.72 8.38
N GLU A 29 -21.80 -5.74 7.52
CA GLU A 29 -20.79 -5.46 6.50
C GLU A 29 -19.49 -4.95 7.16
N ILE A 30 -18.33 -5.53 6.83
CA ILE A 30 -17.07 -5.21 7.51
C ILE A 30 -16.50 -3.88 7.01
N THR A 31 -16.48 -3.67 5.68
CA THR A 31 -15.82 -2.51 5.05
C THR A 31 -16.75 -1.73 4.11
N PRO A 32 -17.86 -1.15 4.61
CA PRO A 32 -18.86 -0.53 3.74
C PRO A 32 -18.37 0.71 3.00
N TYR A 33 -17.42 1.46 3.55
CA TYR A 33 -16.89 2.65 2.88
C TYR A 33 -16.00 2.28 1.69
N LEU A 34 -15.08 1.33 1.87
CA LEU A 34 -14.27 0.79 0.79
C LEU A 34 -15.15 0.09 -0.25
N ASN A 35 -16.10 -0.75 0.17
CA ASN A 35 -17.02 -1.44 -0.74
C ASN A 35 -17.80 -0.46 -1.61
N LYS A 36 -18.21 0.68 -1.06
CA LYS A 36 -18.83 1.76 -1.84
C LYS A 36 -17.88 2.34 -2.90
N LEU A 37 -16.58 2.47 -2.60
CA LEU A 37 -15.59 2.93 -3.58
C LEU A 37 -15.39 1.92 -4.71
N LEU A 38 -15.50 0.62 -4.44
CA LEU A 38 -15.38 -0.43 -5.45
C LEU A 38 -16.52 -0.41 -6.47
N GLN A 39 -17.67 0.16 -6.12
CA GLN A 39 -18.84 0.28 -7.01
C GLN A 39 -18.73 1.43 -7.99
N ASP A 40 -17.77 2.36 -7.81
CA ASP A 40 -17.55 3.47 -8.72
C ASP A 40 -16.93 2.95 -10.03
N SER A 41 -17.55 3.29 -11.16
CA SER A 41 -17.10 2.86 -12.50
C SER A 41 -15.70 3.36 -12.86
N THR A 42 -15.19 4.36 -12.15
CA THR A 42 -13.82 4.87 -12.32
C THR A 42 -12.82 4.20 -11.37
N SER A 43 -13.26 3.26 -10.54
CA SER A 43 -12.35 2.52 -9.67
C SER A 43 -11.70 1.35 -10.39
N LEU A 44 -10.41 1.14 -10.09
CA LEU A 44 -9.72 -0.10 -10.41
C LEU A 44 -9.56 -0.90 -9.11
N TYR A 45 -9.90 -2.16 -9.15
CA TYR A 45 -9.79 -3.04 -7.98
C TYR A 45 -9.16 -4.38 -8.33
N ALA A 46 -8.09 -4.74 -7.62
CA ALA A 46 -7.48 -6.06 -7.66
C ALA A 46 -7.54 -6.68 -6.24
N PRO A 47 -8.40 -7.69 -6.01
CA PRO A 47 -8.56 -8.34 -4.71
C PRO A 47 -7.44 -9.32 -4.36
N HIS A 48 -6.68 -9.80 -5.32
CA HIS A 48 -5.75 -10.91 -5.13
C HIS A 48 -4.29 -10.49 -5.30
N VAL A 49 -3.86 -9.48 -4.52
CA VAL A 49 -2.47 -9.05 -4.47
C VAL A 49 -1.72 -9.87 -3.43
N LEU A 50 -0.93 -10.82 -3.88
CA LEU A 50 -0.11 -11.67 -3.00
C LEU A 50 0.92 -10.82 -2.27
N THR A 51 0.97 -10.95 -0.94
CA THR A 51 2.01 -10.27 -0.14
C THR A 51 3.38 -10.88 -0.43
N GLN A 52 4.36 -9.99 -0.67
CA GLN A 52 5.72 -10.38 -1.02
C GLN A 52 6.76 -9.80 -0.05
N VAL A 53 6.29 -9.26 1.08
CA VAL A 53 7.15 -8.76 2.15
C VAL A 53 7.90 -9.88 2.86
N LYS A 54 9.07 -9.55 3.40
CA LYS A 54 9.86 -10.42 4.27
C LYS A 54 9.94 -9.83 5.68
N GLY A 55 11.10 -9.87 6.30
CA GLY A 55 11.32 -9.41 7.68
C GLY A 55 11.09 -7.90 7.91
N GLY A 56 11.12 -7.10 6.86
CA GLY A 56 10.88 -5.67 6.93
C GLY A 56 9.39 -5.28 7.01
N ARG A 57 8.47 -6.20 6.74
CA ARG A 57 7.03 -5.97 6.83
C ARG A 57 6.61 -4.69 6.09
N SER A 58 6.09 -3.67 6.82
CA SER A 58 5.60 -2.42 6.23
C SER A 58 6.66 -1.65 5.44
N ILE A 59 7.96 -1.71 5.83
CA ILE A 59 9.02 -1.05 5.06
C ILE A 59 9.31 -1.79 3.74
N ASP A 60 9.19 -3.13 3.73
CA ASP A 60 9.30 -3.92 2.49
C ASP A 60 8.13 -3.62 1.54
N ALA A 61 6.93 -3.43 2.07
CA ALA A 61 5.77 -3.03 1.26
C ALA A 61 5.98 -1.66 0.58
N GLN A 62 6.65 -0.73 1.27
CA GLN A 62 7.03 0.54 0.67
C GLN A 62 8.04 0.38 -0.46
N LEU A 63 9.01 -0.54 -0.34
CA LEU A 63 9.94 -0.87 -1.41
C LEU A 63 9.21 -1.43 -2.64
N LEU A 64 8.32 -2.40 -2.42
CA LEU A 64 7.53 -3.03 -3.47
C LEU A 64 6.66 -2.01 -4.22
N LEU A 65 5.91 -1.19 -3.47
CA LEU A 65 4.98 -0.20 -4.02
C LEU A 65 5.70 0.98 -4.68
N CYS A 66 6.72 1.52 -4.02
CA CYS A 66 7.36 2.76 -4.44
C CYS A 66 8.49 2.57 -5.43
N ALA A 67 9.19 1.43 -5.39
CA ALA A 67 10.37 1.19 -6.21
C ALA A 67 10.26 -0.03 -7.15
N GLY A 68 9.20 -0.86 -7.03
CA GLY A 68 9.05 -2.06 -7.85
C GLY A 68 10.19 -3.05 -7.67
N MET A 69 10.72 -3.16 -6.45
CA MET A 69 11.81 -4.07 -6.07
C MET A 69 11.33 -5.02 -4.98
N LEU A 70 11.83 -6.25 -4.99
CA LEU A 70 11.55 -7.27 -3.98
C LEU A 70 12.49 -7.09 -2.77
N PRO A 71 12.04 -7.49 -1.56
CA PRO A 71 12.86 -7.40 -0.35
C PRO A 71 14.14 -8.23 -0.43
N ILE A 72 15.20 -7.73 0.21
CA ILE A 72 16.50 -8.41 0.29
C ILE A 72 16.40 -9.74 1.02
N ASN A 73 17.39 -10.63 0.79
CA ASN A 73 17.35 -11.98 1.33
C ASN A 73 17.62 -12.05 2.84
N SER A 74 18.31 -11.07 3.42
CA SER A 74 18.61 -11.05 4.85
C SER A 74 18.54 -9.63 5.43
N GLY A 75 17.81 -9.48 6.52
CA GLY A 75 17.59 -8.19 7.18
C GLY A 75 16.61 -7.29 6.44
N THR A 76 16.79 -5.98 6.53
CA THR A 76 15.96 -4.99 5.85
C THR A 76 16.82 -4.02 5.03
N TYR A 77 16.38 -3.70 3.83
CA TYR A 77 17.08 -2.77 2.96
C TYR A 77 17.23 -1.37 3.59
N SER A 78 16.22 -0.95 4.35
CA SER A 78 16.20 0.36 4.99
C SER A 78 17.24 0.53 6.10
N SER A 79 17.69 -0.58 6.69
CA SER A 79 18.75 -0.56 7.71
C SER A 79 20.15 -0.78 7.11
N GLN A 80 20.25 -1.59 6.06
CA GLN A 80 21.54 -1.99 5.49
C GLN A 80 21.98 -1.08 4.34
N TYR A 81 21.02 -0.56 3.56
CA TYR A 81 21.28 0.21 2.34
C TYR A 81 20.41 1.48 2.25
N PRO A 82 20.35 2.30 3.32
CA PRO A 82 19.40 3.41 3.38
C PRO A 82 19.75 4.56 2.43
N ASP A 83 21.02 4.68 2.04
CA ASP A 83 21.59 5.73 1.19
C ASP A 83 21.84 5.29 -0.26
N HIS A 84 21.44 4.05 -0.60
CA HIS A 84 21.54 3.58 -1.98
C HIS A 84 20.53 4.27 -2.90
N THR A 85 20.77 4.16 -4.19
CA THR A 85 19.92 4.78 -5.22
C THR A 85 18.76 3.90 -5.56
N TYR A 86 17.55 4.43 -5.37
CA TYR A 86 16.31 3.77 -5.73
C TYR A 86 15.60 4.55 -6.85
N GLY A 87 15.12 3.84 -7.86
CA GLY A 87 14.18 4.36 -8.85
C GLY A 87 12.77 4.29 -8.28
N THR A 88 12.15 5.44 -7.99
CA THR A 88 10.92 5.45 -7.22
C THR A 88 9.80 6.24 -7.85
N LEU A 89 8.57 5.96 -7.45
CA LEU A 89 7.38 6.68 -7.88
C LEU A 89 7.46 8.16 -7.51
N GLN A 90 8.01 8.48 -6.32
CA GLN A 90 8.25 9.85 -5.87
C GLN A 90 9.17 10.62 -6.84
N LYS A 91 10.28 10.00 -7.23
CA LYS A 91 11.23 10.60 -8.18
C LYS A 91 10.62 10.74 -9.57
N ALA A 92 9.86 9.74 -10.03
CA ALA A 92 9.14 9.79 -11.31
C ALA A 92 8.10 10.92 -11.32
N MET A 93 7.31 11.06 -10.27
CA MET A 93 6.34 12.14 -10.08
C MET A 93 7.03 13.51 -10.05
N HIS A 94 8.13 13.64 -9.31
CA HIS A 94 8.90 14.89 -9.28
C HIS A 94 9.43 15.24 -10.67
N GLN A 95 10.07 14.29 -11.36
CA GLN A 95 10.70 14.52 -12.66
C GLN A 95 9.68 14.87 -13.76
N GLN A 96 8.54 14.20 -13.80
CA GLN A 96 7.59 14.32 -14.93
C GLN A 96 6.35 15.17 -14.62
N LYS A 97 6.01 15.36 -13.35
CA LYS A 97 4.85 16.15 -12.92
C LYS A 97 5.24 17.35 -12.06
N ASN A 98 6.54 17.56 -11.80
CA ASN A 98 7.02 18.61 -10.89
C ASN A 98 6.31 18.57 -9.54
N SER A 99 6.08 17.35 -9.01
CA SER A 99 5.38 17.15 -7.74
C SER A 99 6.25 17.50 -6.55
N ARG A 100 5.61 17.96 -5.48
CA ARG A 100 6.15 17.94 -4.13
C ARG A 100 5.74 16.65 -3.44
N ASN A 101 6.69 15.98 -2.80
CA ASN A 101 6.51 14.64 -2.29
C ASN A 101 6.48 14.64 -0.76
N TYR A 102 5.40 14.07 -0.20
CA TYR A 102 5.14 14.02 1.23
C TYR A 102 5.07 12.58 1.73
N LEU A 103 5.67 12.34 2.90
CA LEU A 103 5.39 11.15 3.72
C LEU A 103 4.69 11.58 4.99
N LEU A 104 3.52 11.03 5.26
CA LEU A 104 2.76 11.24 6.49
C LEU A 104 2.64 9.91 7.23
N THR A 105 3.08 9.89 8.49
CA THR A 105 3.04 8.69 9.33
C THR A 105 2.88 9.05 10.80
N ILE A 106 2.11 8.27 11.53
CA ILE A 106 2.00 8.41 13.00
C ILE A 106 3.08 7.65 13.75
N ASP A 107 4.01 7.05 13.04
CA ASP A 107 5.17 6.41 13.65
C ASP A 107 6.38 7.34 13.72
N LYS A 108 7.39 6.95 14.49
CA LYS A 108 8.65 7.69 14.58
C LYS A 108 9.46 7.44 13.30
N VAL A 109 10.12 8.47 12.81
CA VAL A 109 11.00 8.37 11.63
C VAL A 109 12.17 7.39 11.79
N SER A 110 12.52 7.06 13.05
CA SER A 110 13.55 6.06 13.37
C SER A 110 13.05 4.62 13.24
N THR A 111 11.74 4.39 13.28
CA THR A 111 11.17 3.06 13.06
C THR A 111 11.50 2.61 11.65
N TRP A 112 12.10 1.43 11.51
CA TRP A 112 12.59 0.91 10.23
C TRP A 112 13.55 1.83 9.45
N ASN A 113 14.17 2.81 10.11
CA ASN A 113 14.98 3.86 9.47
C ASN A 113 14.19 4.63 8.38
N GLN A 114 12.88 4.74 8.56
CA GLN A 114 11.93 5.28 7.57
C GLN A 114 12.27 6.71 7.16
N GLY A 115 12.80 7.53 8.07
CA GLY A 115 13.16 8.91 7.76
C GLY A 115 14.26 9.00 6.72
N VAL A 116 15.31 8.19 6.84
CA VAL A 116 16.43 8.20 5.88
C VAL A 116 15.97 7.64 4.54
N ILE A 117 15.26 6.50 4.55
CA ILE A 117 14.81 5.87 3.31
C ILE A 117 13.78 6.72 2.55
N ALA A 118 12.94 7.49 3.26
CA ALA A 118 12.00 8.40 2.61
C ALA A 118 12.73 9.47 1.78
N TYR A 119 13.80 10.07 2.31
CA TYR A 119 14.61 11.01 1.53
C TYR A 119 15.33 10.32 0.36
N SER A 120 15.85 9.12 0.55
CA SER A 120 16.46 8.33 -0.55
C SER A 120 15.43 8.00 -1.64
N PHE A 121 14.15 7.88 -1.29
CA PHE A 121 13.04 7.68 -2.22
C PHE A 121 12.59 8.97 -2.92
N GLY A 122 13.06 10.13 -2.48
CA GLY A 122 12.71 11.43 -3.08
C GLY A 122 11.53 12.13 -2.39
N THR A 123 11.31 11.85 -1.11
CA THR A 123 10.38 12.62 -0.27
C THR A 123 10.98 13.98 0.06
N ASP A 124 10.21 15.06 -0.12
CA ASP A 124 10.63 16.44 0.20
C ASP A 124 10.30 16.82 1.65
N THR A 125 9.21 16.27 2.18
CA THR A 125 8.70 16.64 3.51
C THR A 125 8.15 15.41 4.22
N ILE A 126 8.62 15.18 5.43
CA ILE A 126 8.13 14.13 6.31
C ILE A 126 7.33 14.79 7.43
N ILE A 127 6.11 14.31 7.67
CA ILE A 127 5.23 14.67 8.78
C ILE A 127 5.00 13.41 9.58
N ALA A 128 5.51 13.37 10.79
CA ALA A 128 5.61 12.14 11.56
C ALA A 128 5.07 12.31 12.99
N TYR A 129 5.26 11.33 13.83
CA TYR A 129 4.72 11.18 15.18
C TYR A 129 4.56 12.50 15.98
N HIS A 130 5.56 13.39 15.98
CA HIS A 130 5.55 14.62 16.75
C HIS A 130 4.73 15.76 16.10
N ASP A 131 4.34 15.60 14.84
CA ASP A 131 3.59 16.60 14.07
C ASP A 131 2.08 16.36 14.14
N PHE A 132 1.65 15.31 14.86
CA PHE A 132 0.26 14.96 15.09
C PHE A 132 -0.10 15.02 16.56
N GLU A 133 -1.31 15.48 16.84
CA GLU A 133 -1.89 15.40 18.19
C GLU A 133 -2.20 13.94 18.52
N LEU A 134 -1.82 13.52 19.73
CA LEU A 134 -2.06 12.18 20.22
C LEU A 134 -3.52 12.05 20.70
N THR A 135 -4.41 11.76 19.78
CA THR A 135 -5.84 11.55 20.04
C THR A 135 -6.30 10.18 19.53
N GLU A 136 -7.36 9.64 20.12
CA GLU A 136 -7.78 8.24 19.89
C GLU A 136 -6.61 7.26 20.05
N ALA A 137 -5.74 7.49 21.05
CA ALA A 137 -4.50 6.77 21.18
C ALA A 137 -4.70 5.36 21.74
N PHE A 138 -4.33 4.35 21.00
CA PHE A 138 -4.42 2.96 21.40
C PHE A 138 -3.27 2.09 20.82
N GLY A 139 -3.37 0.78 21.05
CA GLY A 139 -2.32 -0.17 20.65
C GLY A 139 -1.12 -0.18 21.61
N THR A 140 -0.20 -1.09 21.37
CA THR A 140 0.96 -1.34 22.25
C THR A 140 1.85 -0.10 22.40
N HIS A 141 1.97 0.70 21.37
CA HIS A 141 2.84 1.88 21.34
C HIS A 141 2.08 3.20 21.51
N LYS A 142 0.78 3.15 21.81
CA LYS A 142 -0.08 4.33 21.97
C LYS A 142 0.11 5.32 20.82
N ARG A 143 -0.20 4.91 19.60
CA ARG A 143 -0.23 5.78 18.43
C ARG A 143 -1.62 6.39 18.26
N THR A 144 -1.67 7.55 17.65
CA THR A 144 -2.92 8.18 17.17
C THR A 144 -3.67 7.21 16.27
N GLY A 145 -4.96 7.01 16.52
CA GLY A 145 -5.79 6.14 15.68
C GLY A 145 -5.97 6.68 14.27
N ASP A 146 -6.21 5.79 13.30
CA ASP A 146 -6.35 6.16 11.88
C ASP A 146 -7.45 7.20 11.64
N GLY A 147 -8.55 7.15 12.41
CA GLY A 147 -9.63 8.14 12.34
C GLY A 147 -9.12 9.56 12.61
N SER A 148 -8.41 9.73 13.70
CA SER A 148 -7.80 11.01 14.06
C SER A 148 -6.64 11.39 13.13
N PHE A 149 -5.78 10.44 12.77
CA PHE A 149 -4.66 10.67 11.86
C PHE A 149 -5.12 11.25 10.52
N LEU A 150 -6.06 10.59 9.84
CA LEU A 150 -6.54 11.02 8.53
C LEU A 150 -7.37 12.33 8.62
N ALA A 151 -8.08 12.55 9.74
CA ALA A 151 -8.74 13.83 9.98
C ALA A 151 -7.73 14.98 10.14
N GLN A 152 -6.63 14.77 10.85
CA GLN A 152 -5.55 15.76 10.98
C GLN A 152 -4.84 15.99 9.65
N CYS A 153 -4.67 14.95 8.81
CA CYS A 153 -4.16 15.11 7.44
C CYS A 153 -5.09 16.03 6.60
N SER A 154 -6.41 15.83 6.69
CA SER A 154 -7.37 16.71 6.03
C SER A 154 -7.24 18.17 6.49
N GLN A 155 -7.13 18.39 7.80
CA GLN A 155 -6.95 19.74 8.36
C GLN A 155 -5.65 20.41 7.89
N LYS A 156 -4.55 19.65 7.78
CA LYS A 156 -3.28 20.17 7.26
C LYS A 156 -3.36 20.56 5.79
N ILE A 157 -4.11 19.81 4.99
CA ILE A 157 -4.42 20.18 3.59
C ILE A 157 -5.26 21.45 3.56
N GLU A 158 -6.32 21.53 4.34
CA GLU A 158 -7.23 22.68 4.40
C GLU A 158 -6.52 23.99 4.81
N LYS A 159 -5.61 23.90 5.78
CA LYS A 159 -4.77 25.02 6.23
C LYS A 159 -3.65 25.38 5.25
N GLY A 160 -3.42 24.60 4.19
CA GLY A 160 -2.32 24.79 3.24
C GLY A 160 -0.93 24.52 3.84
N GLU A 161 -0.86 23.75 4.93
CA GLU A 161 0.41 23.27 5.51
C GLU A 161 1.08 22.27 4.58
N ILE A 162 0.27 21.43 3.93
CA ILE A 162 0.64 20.46 2.88
C ILE A 162 -0.27 20.66 1.68
N TRP A 163 0.20 20.27 0.49
CA TRP A 163 -0.54 20.40 -0.76
C TRP A 163 -1.03 21.85 -1.00
N LYS A 164 -0.12 22.75 -1.17
CA LYS A 164 -0.42 24.15 -1.40
C LYS A 164 -1.11 24.35 -2.75
N LYS A 165 -1.86 25.45 -2.87
CA LYS A 165 -2.53 25.81 -4.12
C LYS A 165 -1.54 25.86 -5.29
N GLY A 166 -1.83 25.11 -6.35
CA GLY A 166 -1.01 25.03 -7.56
C GLY A 166 0.15 24.05 -7.50
N GLU A 167 0.32 23.32 -6.39
CA GLU A 167 1.27 22.21 -6.31
C GLU A 167 0.66 20.93 -6.90
N ASN A 168 1.43 20.20 -7.69
CA ASN A 168 1.21 18.76 -7.90
C ASN A 168 1.86 18.02 -6.75
N VAL A 169 1.24 16.92 -6.30
CA VAL A 169 1.73 16.19 -5.13
C VAL A 169 1.83 14.69 -5.39
N TYR A 170 2.83 14.10 -4.76
CA TYR A 170 2.80 12.72 -4.33
C TYR A 170 2.71 12.70 -2.82
N MET A 171 1.73 12.01 -2.27
CA MET A 171 1.52 11.96 -0.82
C MET A 171 1.34 10.50 -0.39
N GLN A 172 2.19 10.02 0.49
CA GLN A 172 2.08 8.68 1.06
C GLN A 172 1.67 8.78 2.52
N LEU A 173 0.54 8.17 2.86
CA LEU A 173 0.01 8.08 4.21
C LEU A 173 0.15 6.64 4.69
N VAL A 174 0.81 6.45 5.82
CA VAL A 174 1.02 5.12 6.42
C VAL A 174 0.20 5.05 7.70
N THR A 175 -0.83 4.21 7.72
CA THR A 175 -1.70 4.02 8.89
C THR A 175 -1.09 3.05 9.90
N TYR A 176 -1.74 2.88 11.06
CA TYR A 176 -1.21 2.04 12.14
C TYR A 176 -2.26 1.21 12.86
N SER A 177 -3.53 1.58 12.82
CA SER A 177 -4.57 0.97 13.67
C SER A 177 -4.76 -0.53 13.44
N GLY A 178 -4.47 -1.01 12.23
CA GLY A 178 -4.48 -2.42 11.86
C GLY A 178 -3.35 -3.26 12.48
N HIS A 179 -2.44 -2.66 13.26
CA HIS A 179 -1.32 -3.38 13.87
C HIS A 179 -1.79 -4.36 14.96
N ALA A 180 -1.25 -5.59 14.91
CA ALA A 180 -1.54 -6.59 15.94
C ALA A 180 -1.21 -6.05 17.36
N PRO A 181 -1.99 -6.39 18.36
CA PRO A 181 -2.98 -7.45 18.48
C PRO A 181 -4.42 -7.08 18.07
N PHE A 182 -4.67 -6.03 17.30
CA PHE A 182 -5.98 -5.58 16.79
C PHE A 182 -6.95 -5.12 17.90
N LYS A 183 -6.43 -4.56 18.98
CA LYS A 183 -7.26 -4.13 20.11
C LYS A 183 -7.70 -2.69 19.96
N LEU A 184 -8.91 -2.53 19.47
CA LEU A 184 -9.59 -1.25 19.39
C LEU A 184 -10.31 -0.95 20.72
N PRO A 185 -10.23 0.29 21.26
CA PRO A 185 -11.06 0.72 22.39
C PRO A 185 -12.56 0.53 22.12
N GLU A 186 -13.34 0.20 23.14
CA GLU A 186 -14.77 -0.14 22.97
C GLU A 186 -15.57 1.01 22.35
N GLU A 187 -15.26 2.23 22.73
CA GLU A 187 -15.90 3.44 22.26
C GLU A 187 -15.66 3.74 20.76
N LEU A 188 -14.66 3.09 20.15
CA LEU A 188 -14.34 3.23 18.74
C LEU A 188 -14.91 2.09 17.88
N LYS A 189 -15.46 1.04 18.49
CA LYS A 189 -16.04 -0.08 17.81
C LYS A 189 -17.44 0.26 17.26
N GLU A 190 -17.67 -0.05 15.98
CA GLU A 190 -18.97 0.14 15.33
C GLU A 190 -19.71 -1.16 15.07
N ILE A 191 -19.01 -2.28 15.09
CA ILE A 191 -19.55 -3.61 14.86
C ILE A 191 -19.13 -4.56 15.98
N HIS A 192 -20.01 -5.49 16.32
CA HIS A 192 -19.81 -6.48 17.35
C HIS A 192 -20.27 -7.84 16.86
N PHE A 193 -19.48 -8.87 17.08
CA PHE A 193 -19.81 -10.23 16.67
C PHE A 193 -20.05 -11.12 17.87
N SER A 194 -20.85 -12.17 17.64
CA SER A 194 -21.18 -13.14 18.68
C SER A 194 -19.93 -13.92 19.14
N PRO A 195 -19.99 -14.59 20.31
CA PRO A 195 -18.91 -15.46 20.78
C PRO A 195 -18.65 -16.68 19.86
N ALA A 196 -19.47 -16.94 18.86
CA ALA A 196 -19.22 -17.98 17.85
C ALA A 196 -18.05 -17.61 16.91
N ILE A 197 -17.76 -16.31 16.77
CA ILE A 197 -16.62 -15.82 16.00
C ILE A 197 -15.36 -15.85 16.89
N PRO A 198 -14.25 -16.44 16.44
CA PRO A 198 -13.00 -16.43 17.20
C PRO A 198 -12.56 -15.02 17.58
N GLN A 199 -12.15 -14.81 18.83
CA GLN A 199 -11.84 -13.47 19.35
C GLN A 199 -10.83 -12.72 18.50
N LYS A 200 -9.79 -13.38 18.01
CA LYS A 200 -8.77 -12.76 17.16
C LYS A 200 -9.35 -12.26 15.82
N MET A 201 -10.27 -13.01 15.25
CA MET A 201 -10.98 -12.63 14.03
C MET A 201 -11.94 -11.46 14.28
N ASN A 202 -12.66 -11.49 15.40
CA ASN A 202 -13.53 -10.40 15.85
C ASN A 202 -12.70 -9.10 15.98
N ASP A 203 -11.59 -9.15 16.72
CA ASP A 203 -10.71 -8.00 16.94
C ASP A 203 -10.18 -7.44 15.60
N TYR A 204 -9.79 -8.32 14.67
CA TYR A 204 -9.31 -7.93 13.35
C TYR A 204 -10.40 -7.25 12.51
N MET A 205 -11.59 -7.84 12.40
CA MET A 205 -12.72 -7.28 11.63
C MET A 205 -13.18 -5.93 12.20
N THR A 206 -13.23 -5.83 13.53
CA THR A 206 -13.62 -4.59 14.22
C THR A 206 -12.62 -3.46 13.94
N THR A 207 -11.33 -3.78 13.94
CA THR A 207 -10.27 -2.82 13.60
C THR A 207 -10.29 -2.45 12.12
N ALA A 208 -10.53 -3.44 11.24
CA ALA A 208 -10.69 -3.19 9.81
C ALA A 208 -11.85 -2.24 9.51
N ARG A 209 -12.99 -2.38 10.24
CA ARG A 209 -14.13 -1.45 10.14
C ARG A 209 -13.77 -0.02 10.55
N TYR A 210 -12.98 0.15 11.59
CA TYR A 210 -12.51 1.46 12.04
C TYR A 210 -11.62 2.13 10.99
N THR A 211 -10.65 1.39 10.45
CA THR A 211 -9.77 1.87 9.37
C THR A 211 -10.54 2.16 8.07
N ASP A 212 -11.49 1.30 7.70
CA ASP A 212 -12.42 1.51 6.56
C ASP A 212 -13.14 2.85 6.64
N LYS A 213 -13.73 3.14 7.79
CA LYS A 213 -14.42 4.42 8.02
C LYS A 213 -13.46 5.61 7.95
N ALA A 214 -12.27 5.47 8.52
CA ALA A 214 -11.26 6.52 8.50
C ALA A 214 -10.84 6.86 7.05
N ILE A 215 -10.52 5.84 6.26
CA ILE A 215 -10.16 5.98 4.85
C ILE A 215 -11.33 6.55 4.05
N GLY A 216 -12.55 6.03 4.26
CA GLY A 216 -13.73 6.51 3.56
C GLY A 216 -13.99 8.00 3.78
N LYS A 217 -13.91 8.48 5.02
CA LYS A 217 -14.06 9.91 5.36
C LYS A 217 -12.97 10.76 4.72
N PHE A 218 -11.73 10.29 4.70
CA PHE A 218 -10.63 11.00 4.06
C PHE A 218 -10.84 11.10 2.55
N VAL A 219 -11.26 10.02 1.88
CA VAL A 219 -11.59 10.05 0.45
C VAL A 219 -12.76 11.00 0.16
N GLU A 220 -13.82 10.99 0.98
CA GLU A 220 -14.93 11.93 0.83
C GLU A 220 -14.47 13.40 0.98
N TYR A 221 -13.54 13.68 1.90
CA TYR A 221 -12.92 15.00 1.99
C TYR A 221 -12.14 15.34 0.71
N LEU A 222 -11.30 14.43 0.21
CA LEU A 222 -10.52 14.66 -1.01
C LEU A 222 -11.43 14.96 -2.22
N LYS A 223 -12.61 14.35 -2.31
CA LYS A 223 -13.61 14.62 -3.34
C LYS A 223 -14.13 16.07 -3.34
N THR A 224 -14.00 16.79 -2.22
CA THR A 224 -14.41 18.19 -2.14
C THR A 224 -13.36 19.16 -2.69
N LEU A 225 -12.14 18.67 -2.92
CA LEU A 225 -11.03 19.51 -3.37
C LEU A 225 -11.10 19.79 -4.88
N PRO A 226 -10.76 21.00 -5.33
CA PRO A 226 -10.74 21.33 -6.76
C PRO A 226 -9.79 20.44 -7.59
N GLN A 227 -8.75 19.87 -6.96
CA GLN A 227 -7.74 19.03 -7.58
C GLN A 227 -8.17 17.55 -7.70
N TYR A 228 -9.33 17.18 -7.16
CA TYR A 228 -9.77 15.78 -7.10
C TYR A 228 -9.76 15.10 -8.47
N ASP A 229 -10.27 15.77 -9.48
CA ASP A 229 -10.35 15.21 -10.85
C ASP A 229 -8.97 14.87 -11.47
N GLU A 230 -7.90 15.46 -10.95
CA GLU A 230 -6.52 15.23 -11.37
C GLU A 230 -5.74 14.35 -10.38
N THR A 231 -6.43 13.77 -9.40
CA THR A 231 -5.81 13.00 -8.31
C THR A 231 -6.12 11.52 -8.44
N LEU A 232 -5.08 10.71 -8.50
CA LEU A 232 -5.16 9.26 -8.35
C LEU A 232 -5.07 8.93 -6.86
N ILE A 233 -6.03 8.19 -6.32
CA ILE A 233 -5.98 7.74 -4.92
C ILE A 233 -5.79 6.22 -4.91
N VAL A 234 -4.71 5.79 -4.29
CA VAL A 234 -4.32 4.39 -4.14
C VAL A 234 -4.56 3.95 -2.70
N ILE A 235 -5.28 2.86 -2.50
CA ILE A 235 -5.50 2.25 -1.18
C ILE A 235 -5.06 0.80 -1.27
N THR A 236 -4.12 0.40 -0.44
CA THR A 236 -3.62 -0.98 -0.41
C THR A 236 -3.21 -1.38 1.01
N GLY A 237 -3.31 -2.67 1.32
CA GLY A 237 -2.69 -3.20 2.53
C GLY A 237 -1.17 -3.33 2.36
N ASP A 238 -0.43 -3.12 3.42
CA ASP A 238 1.02 -3.28 3.39
C ASP A 238 1.45 -4.75 3.46
N HIS A 239 0.81 -5.54 4.31
CA HIS A 239 1.07 -6.97 4.46
C HIS A 239 -0.12 -7.71 5.09
N GLU A 240 0.01 -9.01 5.27
CA GLU A 240 -0.99 -9.82 5.98
C GLU A 240 -1.05 -9.47 7.48
N GLY A 241 -2.26 -9.39 8.03
CA GLY A 241 -2.49 -9.09 9.43
C GLY A 241 -2.55 -10.33 10.32
N LEU A 242 -3.12 -11.41 9.82
CA LEU A 242 -3.38 -12.61 10.62
C LEU A 242 -2.13 -13.49 10.86
N ALA A 243 -1.12 -13.39 10.01
CA ALA A 243 0.18 -14.05 10.16
C ALA A 243 0.06 -15.51 10.67
N THR A 244 0.62 -15.82 11.82
CA THR A 244 0.62 -17.18 12.41
C THR A 244 -0.76 -17.69 12.86
N TYR A 245 -1.75 -16.82 12.98
CA TYR A 245 -3.13 -17.20 13.36
C TYR A 245 -3.95 -17.67 12.17
N ARG A 246 -3.49 -17.46 10.94
CA ARG A 246 -4.26 -17.74 9.71
C ARG A 246 -4.76 -19.16 9.63
N GLU A 247 -3.90 -20.16 9.79
CA GLU A 247 -4.25 -21.57 9.68
C GLU A 247 -5.31 -21.96 10.73
N GLU A 248 -5.13 -21.54 11.98
CA GLU A 248 -6.10 -21.75 13.06
C GLU A 248 -7.45 -21.13 12.71
N LEU A 249 -7.48 -19.88 12.28
CA LEU A 249 -8.71 -19.16 11.97
C LEU A 249 -9.44 -19.69 10.74
N CYS A 250 -8.71 -20.10 9.69
CA CYS A 250 -9.31 -20.75 8.52
C CYS A 250 -10.02 -22.06 8.85
N ASN A 251 -9.56 -22.77 9.88
CA ASN A 251 -10.13 -24.05 10.31
C ASN A 251 -11.15 -23.90 11.45
N ALA A 252 -11.19 -22.76 12.12
CA ALA A 252 -12.15 -22.51 13.20
C ALA A 252 -13.60 -22.45 12.67
N PRO A 253 -14.60 -22.98 13.43
CA PRO A 253 -16.00 -22.97 12.98
C PRO A 253 -16.51 -21.60 12.52
N GLY A 254 -16.13 -20.53 13.20
CA GLY A 254 -16.54 -19.15 12.86
C GLY A 254 -15.65 -18.47 11.80
N GLY A 255 -14.53 -19.09 11.40
CA GLY A 255 -13.60 -18.53 10.42
C GLY A 255 -13.62 -19.24 9.07
N LYS A 256 -14.09 -20.52 9.07
CA LYS A 256 -14.11 -21.34 7.88
C LYS A 256 -14.97 -20.74 6.76
N GLY A 257 -14.36 -20.56 5.57
CA GLY A 257 -15.03 -19.95 4.41
C GLY A 257 -15.15 -18.42 4.48
N ILE A 258 -14.63 -17.78 5.54
CA ILE A 258 -14.57 -16.33 5.70
C ILE A 258 -13.13 -15.85 5.54
N VAL A 259 -12.22 -16.37 6.34
CA VAL A 259 -10.79 -16.02 6.27
C VAL A 259 -10.16 -16.69 5.05
N SER A 260 -9.41 -15.94 4.26
CA SER A 260 -8.64 -16.47 3.13
C SER A 260 -7.45 -17.31 3.60
N ASP A 261 -7.21 -18.44 2.96
CA ASP A 261 -6.01 -19.27 3.16
C ASP A 261 -4.75 -18.63 2.55
N LYS A 262 -4.92 -17.65 1.67
CA LYS A 262 -3.84 -16.89 1.04
C LYS A 262 -3.69 -15.50 1.65
N THR A 263 -2.46 -15.01 1.63
CA THR A 263 -2.09 -13.69 2.14
C THR A 263 -2.32 -12.61 1.08
N PHE A 264 -3.58 -12.29 0.78
CA PHE A 264 -3.92 -11.28 -0.19
C PHE A 264 -4.24 -9.94 0.47
N THR A 265 -3.65 -8.86 -0.06
CA THR A 265 -4.03 -7.48 0.24
C THR A 265 -4.83 -6.88 -0.92
N PRO A 266 -5.71 -5.90 -0.69
CA PRO A 266 -6.41 -5.22 -1.77
C PRO A 266 -5.50 -4.20 -2.47
N PHE A 267 -5.72 -3.99 -3.76
CA PHE A 267 -5.18 -2.85 -4.50
C PHE A 267 -6.35 -2.12 -5.14
N ILE A 268 -6.70 -0.98 -4.54
CA ILE A 268 -7.85 -0.15 -4.94
C ILE A 268 -7.31 1.18 -5.46
N ILE A 269 -7.77 1.59 -6.62
CA ILE A 269 -7.43 2.89 -7.18
C ILE A 269 -8.72 3.64 -7.47
N VAL A 270 -8.96 4.68 -6.70
CA VAL A 270 -10.10 5.58 -6.86
C VAL A 270 -9.75 6.67 -7.86
N ASN A 271 -10.72 7.07 -8.66
CA ASN A 271 -10.55 8.05 -9.73
C ASN A 271 -9.46 7.61 -10.75
N SER A 272 -9.43 6.33 -11.05
CA SER A 272 -8.53 5.73 -12.03
C SER A 272 -8.89 6.17 -13.46
N PRO A 273 -7.91 6.41 -14.34
CA PRO A 273 -8.17 6.60 -15.76
C PRO A 273 -8.70 5.34 -16.46
N VAL A 274 -8.58 4.18 -15.82
CA VAL A 274 -9.08 2.88 -16.27
C VAL A 274 -9.86 2.25 -15.14
N GLY A 275 -11.21 2.25 -15.25
CA GLY A 275 -12.07 1.50 -14.33
C GLY A 275 -12.07 0.02 -14.72
N MET A 276 -11.72 -0.86 -13.79
CA MET A 276 -11.73 -2.31 -14.01
C MET A 276 -11.65 -3.08 -12.70
N ARG A 277 -12.14 -4.32 -12.74
CA ARG A 277 -11.85 -5.32 -11.73
C ARG A 277 -10.86 -6.33 -12.31
N TYR A 278 -9.76 -6.56 -11.60
CA TYR A 278 -8.72 -7.52 -11.99
C TYR A 278 -8.73 -8.68 -10.99
N ASP A 279 -9.48 -9.74 -11.31
CA ASP A 279 -9.68 -10.88 -10.42
C ASP A 279 -8.55 -11.92 -10.46
N LYS A 280 -7.57 -11.75 -11.34
CA LYS A 280 -6.40 -12.63 -11.37
C LYS A 280 -5.43 -12.31 -10.24
N VAL A 281 -4.56 -13.27 -9.92
CA VAL A 281 -3.49 -13.04 -8.94
C VAL A 281 -2.41 -12.13 -9.51
N MET A 282 -1.97 -11.17 -8.70
CA MET A 282 -0.78 -10.34 -8.94
C MET A 282 0.08 -10.30 -7.68
N GLY A 283 1.35 -9.97 -7.81
CA GLY A 283 2.22 -9.69 -6.67
C GLY A 283 2.20 -8.22 -6.27
N GLN A 284 2.62 -7.90 -5.05
CA GLN A 284 2.81 -6.50 -4.66
C GLN A 284 3.79 -5.75 -5.57
N ILE A 285 4.77 -6.46 -6.12
CA ILE A 285 5.75 -5.89 -7.07
C ILE A 285 5.11 -5.36 -8.35
N ASP A 286 3.93 -5.85 -8.73
CA ASP A 286 3.21 -5.45 -9.93
C ASP A 286 2.48 -4.09 -9.77
N MET A 287 2.33 -3.60 -8.52
CA MET A 287 1.69 -2.32 -8.23
C MET A 287 2.48 -1.15 -8.84
N TYR A 288 3.80 -1.15 -8.69
CA TYR A 288 4.66 -0.08 -9.16
C TYR A 288 4.54 0.18 -10.69
N PRO A 289 4.77 -0.80 -11.58
CA PRO A 289 4.60 -0.57 -13.02
C PRO A 289 3.16 -0.25 -13.41
N THR A 290 2.17 -0.77 -12.67
CA THR A 290 0.76 -0.41 -12.89
C THR A 290 0.52 1.08 -12.61
N LEU A 291 1.08 1.59 -11.51
CA LEU A 291 0.97 3.01 -11.15
C LEU A 291 1.71 3.91 -12.14
N LEU A 292 2.89 3.52 -12.64
CA LEU A 292 3.58 4.26 -13.69
C LEU A 292 2.69 4.43 -14.93
N ASN A 293 2.05 3.35 -15.40
CA ASN A 293 1.15 3.42 -16.54
C ASN A 293 -0.08 4.31 -16.28
N LEU A 294 -0.74 4.16 -15.13
CA LEU A 294 -1.94 4.94 -14.78
C LEU A 294 -1.65 6.43 -14.64
N LEU A 295 -0.47 6.78 -14.13
CA LEU A 295 0.01 8.16 -13.97
C LEU A 295 0.68 8.71 -15.22
N GLN A 296 0.81 7.90 -16.29
CA GLN A 296 1.51 8.27 -17.52
C GLN A 296 2.96 8.72 -17.25
N LEU A 297 3.69 7.86 -16.53
CA LEU A 297 5.09 8.03 -16.17
C LEU A 297 5.99 6.99 -16.88
N ASP A 298 5.54 6.50 -18.05
CA ASP A 298 6.19 5.40 -18.77
C ASP A 298 7.61 5.72 -19.25
N ASP A 299 7.92 7.02 -19.40
CA ASP A 299 9.25 7.48 -19.80
C ASP A 299 10.25 7.53 -18.63
N TYR A 300 9.84 7.15 -17.41
CA TYR A 300 10.77 7.08 -16.30
C TYR A 300 11.77 5.93 -16.51
N TYR A 301 13.04 6.19 -16.24
CA TYR A 301 14.15 5.27 -16.55
C TYR A 301 14.09 3.90 -15.87
N TRP A 302 13.30 3.76 -14.82
CA TRP A 302 13.11 2.54 -14.05
C TRP A 302 11.63 2.13 -14.03
N SER A 303 11.32 0.94 -14.54
CA SER A 303 9.95 0.42 -14.64
C SER A 303 9.61 -0.65 -13.60
N GLY A 304 10.55 -0.99 -12.70
CA GLY A 304 10.39 -2.06 -11.71
C GLY A 304 10.69 -3.46 -12.26
N LEU A 305 10.66 -4.45 -11.38
CA LEU A 305 10.83 -5.88 -11.72
C LEU A 305 9.48 -6.60 -11.91
N GLY A 306 8.36 -5.94 -11.58
CA GLY A 306 7.01 -6.47 -11.79
C GLY A 306 6.49 -6.22 -13.21
N GLN A 307 5.24 -6.61 -13.45
CA GLN A 307 4.53 -6.39 -14.69
C GLN A 307 3.19 -5.72 -14.43
N SER A 308 2.89 -4.65 -15.16
CA SER A 308 1.61 -3.94 -15.03
C SER A 308 0.41 -4.84 -15.31
N ILE A 309 -0.64 -4.74 -14.48
CA ILE A 309 -1.90 -5.46 -14.74
C ILE A 309 -2.67 -4.88 -15.93
N LEU A 310 -2.25 -3.75 -16.47
CA LEU A 310 -2.79 -3.19 -17.70
C LEU A 310 -2.15 -3.80 -18.95
N ASP A 311 -1.07 -4.56 -18.78
CA ASP A 311 -0.46 -5.30 -19.88
C ASP A 311 -1.32 -6.55 -20.19
N PRO A 312 -1.87 -6.68 -21.41
CA PRO A 312 -2.70 -7.82 -21.78
C PRO A 312 -1.94 -9.17 -21.73
N CYS A 313 -0.61 -9.14 -21.75
CA CYS A 313 0.23 -10.33 -21.62
C CYS A 313 0.47 -10.76 -20.16
N LYS A 314 0.03 -9.96 -19.18
CA LYS A 314 0.18 -10.29 -17.76
C LYS A 314 -0.59 -11.55 -17.41
N LYS A 315 0.12 -12.58 -16.97
CA LYS A 315 -0.47 -13.80 -16.42
C LYS A 315 -0.88 -13.63 -14.96
N GLY A 316 -1.91 -14.35 -14.56
CA GLY A 316 -2.53 -14.24 -13.24
C GLY A 316 -1.82 -15.08 -12.18
N PHE A 317 -0.52 -14.91 -12.01
CA PHE A 317 0.23 -15.56 -10.94
C PHE A 317 1.23 -14.62 -10.27
N ALA A 318 1.67 -14.99 -9.07
CA ALA A 318 2.76 -14.35 -8.35
C ALA A 318 3.60 -15.41 -7.61
N ILE A 319 4.83 -15.05 -7.24
CA ILE A 319 5.73 -15.87 -6.44
C ILE A 319 5.74 -15.33 -5.01
N SER A 320 5.50 -16.21 -4.04
CA SER A 320 5.58 -15.87 -2.61
C SER A 320 7.04 -15.73 -2.14
N PRO A 321 7.30 -15.12 -0.98
CA PRO A 321 8.64 -15.12 -0.38
C PRO A 321 9.21 -16.51 -0.09
N GLN A 322 8.35 -17.55 -0.02
CA GLN A 322 8.72 -18.95 0.14
C GLN A 322 8.96 -19.66 -1.20
N MET A 323 9.00 -18.91 -2.32
CA MET A 323 9.20 -19.41 -3.69
C MET A 323 8.07 -20.29 -4.21
N GLU A 324 6.87 -20.14 -3.65
CA GLU A 324 5.67 -20.84 -4.11
C GLU A 324 4.95 -20.05 -5.20
N VAL A 325 4.39 -20.75 -6.18
CA VAL A 325 3.49 -20.17 -7.19
C VAL A 325 2.10 -20.06 -6.60
N VAL A 326 1.49 -18.88 -6.71
CA VAL A 326 0.10 -18.63 -6.33
C VAL A 326 -0.66 -18.04 -7.52
N GLY A 327 -1.79 -18.61 -7.85
CA GLY A 327 -2.64 -18.21 -8.98
C GLY A 327 -2.63 -19.20 -10.16
N GLU A 328 -2.67 -18.65 -11.37
CA GLU A 328 -2.60 -19.47 -12.61
C GLU A 328 -1.26 -20.21 -12.70
N GLU A 329 -1.28 -21.42 -13.22
CA GLU A 329 -0.04 -22.21 -13.40
C GLU A 329 0.82 -21.60 -14.52
N PRO A 330 2.02 -21.07 -14.22
CA PRO A 330 2.93 -20.57 -15.23
C PRO A 330 3.69 -21.70 -15.92
N THR A 331 4.27 -21.44 -17.08
CA THR A 331 5.28 -22.34 -17.61
C THR A 331 6.51 -22.42 -16.70
N PRO A 332 7.28 -23.50 -16.74
CA PRO A 332 8.51 -23.62 -15.93
C PRO A 332 9.47 -22.45 -16.12
N ALA A 333 9.61 -21.92 -17.34
CA ALA A 333 10.48 -20.80 -17.65
C ALA A 333 9.97 -19.49 -17.01
N GLU A 334 8.65 -19.26 -17.02
CA GLU A 334 8.04 -18.08 -16.38
C GLU A 334 8.18 -18.15 -14.85
N ALA A 335 7.94 -19.32 -14.26
CA ALA A 335 8.10 -19.53 -12.82
C ALA A 335 9.57 -19.29 -12.40
N GLU A 336 10.53 -19.83 -13.14
CA GLU A 336 11.96 -19.64 -12.89
C GLU A 336 12.35 -18.15 -13.00
N PHE A 337 11.90 -17.47 -14.06
CA PHE A 337 12.16 -16.05 -14.25
C PHE A 337 11.61 -15.22 -13.09
N ALA A 338 10.36 -15.46 -12.68
CA ALA A 338 9.74 -14.75 -11.57
C ALA A 338 10.42 -15.03 -10.20
N LYS A 339 10.92 -16.25 -9.99
CA LYS A 339 11.72 -16.58 -8.80
C LYS A 339 13.07 -15.90 -8.80
N LYS A 340 13.74 -15.82 -9.95
CA LYS A 340 15.02 -15.11 -10.09
C LYS A 340 14.91 -13.61 -9.81
N ALA A 341 13.72 -13.01 -9.94
CA ALA A 341 13.52 -11.61 -9.62
C ALA A 341 13.88 -11.27 -8.16
N TYR A 342 13.72 -12.22 -7.22
CA TYR A 342 14.15 -12.02 -5.83
C TYR A 342 15.67 -11.88 -5.70
N ASP A 343 16.44 -12.74 -6.35
CA ASP A 343 17.91 -12.68 -6.32
C ASP A 343 18.42 -11.46 -7.10
N ILE A 344 17.80 -11.12 -8.21
CA ILE A 344 18.12 -9.94 -9.00
C ILE A 344 17.89 -8.67 -8.16
N SER A 345 16.74 -8.56 -7.48
CA SER A 345 16.44 -7.43 -6.61
C SER A 345 17.45 -7.31 -5.48
N ASP A 346 17.76 -8.41 -4.80
CA ASP A 346 18.74 -8.46 -3.73
C ASP A 346 20.13 -7.94 -4.20
N GLN A 347 20.61 -8.43 -5.33
CA GLN A 347 21.87 -7.99 -5.91
C GLN A 347 21.84 -6.52 -6.35
N MET A 348 20.75 -6.07 -6.97
CA MET A 348 20.60 -4.68 -7.40
C MET A 348 20.67 -3.72 -6.23
N ILE A 349 20.03 -4.07 -5.11
CA ILE A 349 20.08 -3.28 -3.87
C ILE A 349 21.48 -3.36 -3.28
N HIS A 350 22.04 -4.56 -3.11
CA HIS A 350 23.36 -4.77 -2.50
C HIS A 350 24.48 -3.98 -3.21
N PHE A 351 24.48 -3.95 -4.53
CA PHE A 351 25.53 -3.31 -5.33
C PHE A 351 25.18 -1.87 -5.79
N ASP A 352 24.12 -1.27 -5.26
CA ASP A 352 23.65 0.06 -5.67
C ASP A 352 23.59 0.21 -7.22
N TYR A 353 22.99 -0.78 -7.87
CA TYR A 353 23.00 -0.90 -9.34
C TYR A 353 22.44 0.35 -10.05
N LEU A 354 21.42 0.98 -9.49
CA LEU A 354 20.78 2.15 -10.10
C LEU A 354 21.64 3.42 -10.00
N CYS A 355 22.58 3.50 -9.07
CA CYS A 355 23.55 4.60 -9.00
C CYS A 355 24.46 4.65 -10.26
N SER A 356 24.87 3.50 -10.76
CA SER A 356 25.69 3.41 -11.97
C SER A 356 24.94 3.87 -13.22
N LYS A 357 23.63 3.55 -13.31
CA LYS A 357 22.76 3.95 -14.43
C LYS A 357 22.46 5.45 -14.44
N ALA A 358 22.23 6.05 -13.27
CA ALA A 358 21.99 7.48 -13.15
C ALA A 358 23.19 8.31 -13.63
N LYS A 359 24.43 7.82 -13.43
CA LYS A 359 25.66 8.46 -13.91
C LYS A 359 25.84 8.37 -15.43
N ILE A 360 25.35 7.30 -16.07
CA ILE A 360 25.45 7.11 -17.52
C ILE A 360 24.41 7.94 -18.28
N GLY A 361 23.20 8.11 -17.73
CA GLY A 361 22.14 8.92 -18.33
C GLY A 361 22.34 10.45 -18.24
N GLY A 362 23.27 10.91 -17.41
CA GLY A 362 23.61 12.35 -17.23
C GLY A 362 24.66 12.89 -18.20
N THR A 363 25.20 12.11 -19.13
CA THR A 363 26.27 12.52 -20.04
C THR A 363 25.85 12.69 -21.50
N SER A 364 24.58 12.87 -21.78
CA SER A 364 24.09 13.26 -23.10
C SER A 364 23.27 14.56 -23.01
N LYS A 365 23.99 15.68 -22.94
CA LYS A 365 23.58 16.98 -23.44
C LYS A 365 24.74 17.63 -24.16
#